data_81392f317f6f71dfc2094cb9279d7d53
#
_entry.id   81392f317f6f71dfc2094cb9279d7d53
#
_cell.length_a   1.000
_cell.length_b   1.000
_cell.length_c   1.000
_cell.angle_alpha   90.00
_cell.angle_beta   90.00
_cell.angle_gamma   90.00
#
_symmetry.space_group_name_H-M   'P 1'
#
loop_
_entity.id
_entity.type
_entity.pdbx_description
1 polymer ?
#
loop_
_entity_poly.entity_id
_entity_poly.type
_entity_poly.pdbx_seq_one_letter_code
_entity_poly.pdbx_strand_id
1 'polypeptide(L)'
;NVTAAMNNYQYRAVISSSGGSCGTSSINTNAAILTVGTNSVSVNTQPSNTAACVGNSASFSVTASGTSLTYNWQVSTDGGTTWNNLSPAVTTATLTLTNVTAAMNNYQYQVVVTGSGSCGNTVTSSAAVLSVTGPASISAQPTAATICEGGNNNFCVTGQGAGLSYQWQVSTTGCSGSFTNISGATDNCYNLTNATLGMNNNAYRVIVTGACAPSVTSECV
;
A
#
# COMPACT_ATOMS: atom_id res chain seq x y z
N ASN A 1 24.35 -21.50 -31.61
CA ASN A 1 23.63 -20.56 -30.77
C ASN A 1 23.38 -19.27 -31.54
N VAL A 2 22.14 -18.75 -31.55
CA VAL A 2 21.80 -17.48 -32.15
C VAL A 2 22.12 -16.37 -31.14
N THR A 3 22.77 -15.30 -31.58
CA THR A 3 23.10 -14.13 -30.74
C THR A 3 22.42 -12.87 -31.25
N ALA A 4 22.32 -11.86 -30.42
CA ALA A 4 21.70 -10.54 -30.80
C ALA A 4 22.43 -9.91 -32.02
N ALA A 5 23.74 -10.16 -32.17
CA ALA A 5 24.54 -9.68 -33.30
C ALA A 5 24.09 -10.28 -34.65
N MET A 6 23.39 -11.41 -34.64
CA MET A 6 22.85 -12.05 -35.84
C MET A 6 21.50 -11.47 -36.30
N ASN A 7 20.97 -10.49 -35.61
CA ASN A 7 19.71 -9.85 -36.02
C ASN A 7 19.88 -9.21 -37.41
N ASN A 8 18.88 -9.41 -38.27
CA ASN A 8 18.86 -8.99 -39.66
C ASN A 8 19.85 -9.70 -40.59
N TYR A 9 20.50 -10.78 -40.11
CA TYR A 9 21.30 -11.60 -41.04
C TYR A 9 20.38 -12.23 -42.08
N GLN A 10 20.88 -12.25 -43.31
CA GLN A 10 20.18 -12.85 -44.43
C GLN A 10 20.85 -14.19 -44.80
N TYR A 11 20.04 -15.20 -44.94
CA TYR A 11 20.47 -16.54 -45.31
C TYR A 11 19.82 -16.95 -46.62
N ARG A 12 20.62 -17.51 -47.55
CA ARG A 12 20.14 -18.12 -48.77
C ARG A 12 20.85 -19.43 -49.02
N ALA A 13 20.21 -20.34 -49.70
CA ALA A 13 20.86 -21.52 -50.21
C ALA A 13 21.37 -21.29 -51.63
N VAL A 14 22.56 -21.79 -51.90
CA VAL A 14 23.12 -21.88 -53.22
C VAL A 14 23.08 -23.36 -53.62
N ILE A 15 22.30 -23.67 -54.64
CA ILE A 15 22.16 -25.04 -55.15
C ILE A 15 23.04 -25.14 -56.37
N SER A 16 24.04 -26.01 -56.30
CA SER A 16 24.97 -26.27 -57.40
C SER A 16 24.79 -27.69 -57.92
N SER A 17 24.73 -27.85 -59.22
CA SER A 17 24.84 -29.18 -59.84
C SER A 17 26.28 -29.43 -60.25
N SER A 18 26.82 -30.57 -59.84
CA SER A 18 28.14 -31.04 -60.29
C SER A 18 27.97 -32.37 -61.07
N GLY A 19 28.39 -32.35 -62.31
CA GLY A 19 28.46 -33.56 -63.12
C GLY A 19 27.51 -33.62 -64.30
N GLY A 20 28.08 -33.33 -65.48
CA GLY A 20 27.49 -33.45 -66.80
C GLY A 20 28.21 -32.57 -67.81
N SER A 21 28.18 -32.92 -69.08
CA SER A 21 28.91 -32.27 -70.19
C SER A 21 28.50 -30.78 -70.40
N CYS A 22 27.67 -30.19 -69.61
CA CYS A 22 27.12 -28.85 -69.77
C CYS A 22 27.58 -27.86 -68.71
N GLY A 23 28.64 -28.13 -67.95
CA GLY A 23 29.21 -27.21 -66.92
C GLY A 23 28.47 -27.16 -65.62
N THR A 24 29.06 -26.48 -64.63
CA THR A 24 28.44 -26.22 -63.30
C THR A 24 27.40 -25.12 -63.42
N SER A 25 26.19 -25.42 -63.02
CA SER A 25 25.11 -24.43 -62.90
C SER A 25 24.79 -24.23 -61.41
N SER A 26 24.65 -23.01 -61.00
CA SER A 26 24.19 -22.70 -59.63
C SER A 26 22.96 -21.80 -59.65
N ILE A 27 22.05 -22.09 -58.75
CA ILE A 27 20.84 -21.29 -58.54
C ILE A 27 20.79 -20.84 -57.07
N ASN A 28 20.45 -19.57 -56.85
CA ASN A 28 20.28 -19.02 -55.51
C ASN A 28 18.78 -19.01 -55.14
N THR A 29 18.49 -19.41 -53.96
CA THR A 29 17.12 -19.16 -53.40
C THR A 29 16.97 -17.68 -53.02
N ASN A 30 15.72 -17.27 -52.80
CA ASN A 30 15.43 -16.00 -52.13
C ASN A 30 16.08 -16.00 -50.74
N ALA A 31 16.51 -14.82 -50.30
CA ALA A 31 17.03 -14.65 -48.94
C ALA A 31 15.90 -14.70 -47.90
N ALA A 32 16.16 -15.39 -46.79
CA ALA A 32 15.36 -15.34 -45.59
C ALA A 32 16.08 -14.47 -44.55
N ILE A 33 15.34 -13.59 -43.87
CA ILE A 33 15.90 -12.74 -42.84
C ILE A 33 15.73 -13.39 -41.48
N LEU A 34 16.81 -13.46 -40.71
CA LEU A 34 16.77 -13.88 -39.32
C LEU A 34 16.47 -12.65 -38.45
N THR A 35 15.33 -12.70 -37.77
CA THR A 35 15.01 -11.68 -36.73
C THR A 35 15.35 -12.26 -35.35
N VAL A 36 16.30 -11.62 -34.67
CA VAL A 36 16.69 -11.99 -33.31
C VAL A 36 16.04 -10.97 -32.36
N GLY A 37 15.03 -11.40 -31.63
CA GLY A 37 14.42 -10.60 -30.58
C GLY A 37 15.28 -10.61 -29.33
N THR A 38 15.62 -9.44 -28.79
CA THR A 38 16.17 -9.27 -27.45
C THR A 38 15.02 -8.90 -26.51
N ASN A 39 14.21 -9.85 -26.15
CA ASN A 39 13.08 -9.60 -25.23
C ASN A 39 13.52 -9.90 -23.80
N SER A 40 14.27 -8.99 -23.20
CA SER A 40 14.43 -8.99 -21.76
C SER A 40 13.28 -8.16 -21.15
N VAL A 41 12.42 -8.82 -20.38
CA VAL A 41 11.50 -8.12 -19.48
C VAL A 41 12.28 -7.73 -18.23
N SER A 42 12.14 -6.50 -17.78
CA SER A 42 12.70 -6.05 -16.52
C SER A 42 11.70 -5.16 -15.76
N VAL A 43 11.67 -5.28 -14.45
CA VAL A 43 10.96 -4.35 -13.56
C VAL A 43 11.95 -3.26 -13.15
N ASN A 44 11.72 -2.04 -13.62
CA ASN A 44 12.62 -0.90 -13.41
C ASN A 44 12.34 -0.19 -12.07
N THR A 45 11.05 -0.09 -11.70
CA THR A 45 10.63 0.43 -10.39
C THR A 45 9.79 -0.64 -9.72
N GLN A 46 10.20 -1.02 -8.52
CA GLN A 46 9.48 -2.00 -7.70
C GLN A 46 8.27 -1.34 -7.01
N PRO A 47 7.22 -2.11 -6.66
CA PRO A 47 6.14 -1.58 -5.85
C PRO A 47 6.68 -1.26 -4.45
N SER A 48 6.16 -0.20 -3.84
CA SER A 48 6.54 0.25 -2.50
C SER A 48 5.46 -0.08 -1.47
N ASN A 49 5.88 -0.27 -0.21
CA ASN A 49 4.95 -0.42 0.89
C ASN A 49 3.97 0.75 0.95
N THR A 50 2.71 0.46 1.21
CA THR A 50 1.63 1.44 1.20
C THR A 50 0.85 1.36 2.50
N ALA A 51 0.46 2.51 3.05
CA ALA A 51 -0.43 2.58 4.21
C ALA A 51 -1.79 3.14 3.78
N ALA A 52 -2.86 2.60 4.35
CA ALA A 52 -4.21 3.07 4.12
C ALA A 52 -5.06 2.97 5.39
N CYS A 53 -6.08 3.82 5.49
CA CYS A 53 -7.12 3.68 6.49
C CYS A 53 -8.18 2.67 6.05
N VAL A 54 -8.77 1.97 7.00
CA VAL A 54 -9.94 1.11 6.74
C VAL A 54 -11.01 1.90 5.97
N GLY A 55 -11.55 1.29 4.92
CA GLY A 55 -12.54 1.91 4.03
C GLY A 55 -11.96 2.74 2.89
N ASN A 56 -10.69 3.14 2.95
CA ASN A 56 -10.04 3.92 1.91
C ASN A 56 -9.45 3.02 0.81
N SER A 57 -8.88 3.65 -0.21
CA SER A 57 -8.16 2.96 -1.29
C SER A 57 -6.66 2.92 -1.02
N ALA A 58 -5.99 1.89 -1.54
CA ALA A 58 -4.53 1.77 -1.60
C ALA A 58 -4.10 1.41 -3.01
N SER A 59 -2.91 1.83 -3.43
CA SER A 59 -2.40 1.48 -4.75
C SER A 59 -0.93 1.07 -4.71
N PHE A 60 -0.59 0.11 -5.58
CA PHE A 60 0.77 -0.35 -5.84
C PHE A 60 1.05 -0.19 -7.32
N SER A 61 2.23 0.27 -7.67
CA SER A 61 2.60 0.47 -9.06
C SER A 61 4.01 0.00 -9.35
N VAL A 62 4.23 -0.43 -10.59
CA VAL A 62 5.54 -0.79 -11.11
C VAL A 62 5.79 -0.05 -12.41
N THR A 63 7.06 0.13 -12.76
CA THR A 63 7.45 0.41 -14.14
C THR A 63 8.26 -0.77 -14.66
N ALA A 64 8.00 -1.17 -15.89
CA ALA A 64 8.70 -2.29 -16.52
C ALA A 64 9.07 -1.93 -17.96
N SER A 65 10.12 -2.56 -18.47
CA SER A 65 10.52 -2.47 -19.87
C SER A 65 10.48 -3.85 -20.53
N GLY A 66 10.15 -3.85 -21.81
CA GLY A 66 9.96 -5.06 -22.63
C GLY A 66 8.98 -4.81 -23.74
N THR A 67 8.70 -5.83 -24.56
CA THR A 67 7.76 -5.75 -25.68
C THR A 67 6.42 -6.35 -25.29
N SER A 68 5.32 -5.62 -25.55
CA SER A 68 3.92 -6.07 -25.32
C SER A 68 3.74 -6.71 -23.94
N LEU A 69 4.00 -5.92 -22.90
CA LEU A 69 3.95 -6.36 -21.52
C LEU A 69 2.53 -6.67 -21.06
N THR A 70 2.39 -7.76 -20.33
CA THR A 70 1.19 -8.11 -19.56
C THR A 70 1.53 -8.22 -18.09
N TYR A 71 0.58 -7.88 -17.23
CA TYR A 71 0.74 -7.86 -15.79
C TYR A 71 -0.25 -8.82 -15.14
N ASN A 72 0.19 -9.49 -14.09
CA ASN A 72 -0.66 -10.33 -13.26
C ASN A 72 -0.30 -10.10 -11.79
N TRP A 73 -1.16 -9.36 -11.08
CA TRP A 73 -0.95 -9.08 -9.67
C TRP A 73 -1.34 -10.28 -8.81
N GLN A 74 -0.53 -10.51 -7.79
CA GLN A 74 -0.70 -11.57 -6.81
C GLN A 74 -0.73 -11.02 -5.41
N VAL A 75 -1.45 -11.70 -4.53
CA VAL A 75 -1.53 -11.39 -3.10
C VAL A 75 -1.04 -12.58 -2.29
N SER A 76 -0.31 -12.28 -1.22
CA SER A 76 0.02 -13.20 -0.15
C SER A 76 -0.64 -12.70 1.15
N THR A 77 -1.29 -13.62 1.86
CA THR A 77 -1.93 -13.38 3.16
C THR A 77 -1.17 -14.02 4.32
N ASP A 78 -0.05 -14.67 4.02
CA ASP A 78 0.75 -15.47 4.95
C ASP A 78 2.24 -15.03 5.01
N GLY A 79 2.47 -13.74 4.78
CA GLY A 79 3.81 -13.15 4.87
C GLY A 79 4.75 -13.49 3.72
N GLY A 80 4.21 -13.80 2.53
CA GLY A 80 5.00 -14.10 1.33
C GLY A 80 5.30 -15.59 1.11
N THR A 81 4.69 -16.47 1.91
CA THR A 81 4.89 -17.93 1.78
C THR A 81 4.12 -18.49 0.58
N THR A 82 2.85 -18.09 0.42
CA THR A 82 2.03 -18.50 -0.73
C THR A 82 1.51 -17.26 -1.47
N TRP A 83 1.40 -17.40 -2.79
CA TRP A 83 0.97 -16.32 -3.68
C TRP A 83 -0.22 -16.77 -4.53
N ASN A 84 -1.30 -16.01 -4.46
CA ASN A 84 -2.51 -16.26 -5.22
C ASN A 84 -2.77 -15.11 -6.21
N ASN A 85 -3.20 -15.44 -7.41
CA ASN A 85 -3.61 -14.43 -8.37
C ASN A 85 -4.84 -13.68 -7.86
N LEU A 86 -4.88 -12.38 -8.09
CA LEU A 86 -6.07 -11.58 -7.76
C LEU A 86 -7.27 -12.00 -8.63
N SER A 87 -8.45 -11.99 -8.03
CA SER A 87 -9.72 -12.21 -8.73
C SER A 87 -10.70 -11.07 -8.36
N PRO A 88 -11.14 -10.27 -9.33
CA PRO A 88 -10.76 -10.28 -10.76
C PRO A 88 -9.28 -9.97 -11.01
N ALA A 89 -8.75 -10.50 -12.13
CA ALA A 89 -7.34 -10.27 -12.48
C ALA A 89 -7.08 -8.79 -12.79
N VAL A 90 -5.97 -8.26 -12.29
CA VAL A 90 -5.50 -6.90 -12.59
C VAL A 90 -4.34 -6.99 -13.58
N THR A 91 -4.55 -6.48 -14.78
CA THR A 91 -3.64 -6.61 -15.92
C THR A 91 -2.90 -5.31 -16.27
N THR A 92 -2.96 -4.32 -15.40
CA THR A 92 -2.29 -3.01 -15.55
C THR A 92 -1.05 -2.91 -14.67
N ALA A 93 -0.15 -1.99 -14.99
CA ALA A 93 1.05 -1.71 -14.19
C ALA A 93 0.74 -1.17 -12.77
N THR A 94 -0.50 -0.79 -12.53
CA THR A 94 -0.97 -0.30 -11.23
C THR A 94 -2.11 -1.19 -10.73
N LEU A 95 -1.97 -1.69 -9.50
CA LEU A 95 -3.03 -2.30 -8.73
C LEU A 95 -3.67 -1.24 -7.85
N THR A 96 -4.99 -1.09 -7.91
CA THR A 96 -5.76 -0.26 -6.97
C THR A 96 -6.70 -1.14 -6.17
N LEU A 97 -6.55 -1.11 -4.86
CA LEU A 97 -7.45 -1.75 -3.91
C LEU A 97 -8.46 -0.70 -3.45
N THR A 98 -9.74 -0.97 -3.59
CA THR A 98 -10.82 -0.12 -3.08
C THR A 98 -11.37 -0.72 -1.80
N ASN A 99 -11.79 0.14 -0.86
CA ASN A 99 -12.41 -0.30 0.39
C ASN A 99 -11.53 -1.29 1.19
N VAL A 100 -10.32 -0.86 1.53
CA VAL A 100 -9.37 -1.66 2.29
C VAL A 100 -9.93 -2.00 3.66
N THR A 101 -9.85 -3.26 4.07
CA THR A 101 -10.36 -3.75 5.35
C THR A 101 -9.24 -4.02 6.36
N ALA A 102 -9.56 -4.04 7.66
CA ALA A 102 -8.59 -4.35 8.71
C ALA A 102 -7.94 -5.74 8.53
N ALA A 103 -8.67 -6.71 7.97
CA ALA A 103 -8.16 -8.04 7.68
C ALA A 103 -7.03 -8.06 6.64
N MET A 104 -6.94 -7.03 5.79
CA MET A 104 -5.90 -6.90 4.78
C MET A 104 -4.58 -6.35 5.35
N ASN A 105 -4.52 -6.04 6.64
CA ASN A 105 -3.29 -5.57 7.26
C ASN A 105 -2.18 -6.62 7.16
N ASN A 106 -0.98 -6.20 6.75
CA ASN A 106 0.19 -7.02 6.47
C ASN A 106 0.07 -7.93 5.23
N TYR A 107 -0.98 -7.83 4.42
CA TYR A 107 -0.99 -8.49 3.12
C TYR A 107 0.14 -7.96 2.25
N GLN A 108 0.72 -8.84 1.45
CA GLN A 108 1.80 -8.50 0.52
C GLN A 108 1.30 -8.64 -0.91
N TYR A 109 1.77 -7.76 -1.78
CA TYR A 109 1.41 -7.72 -3.19
C TYR A 109 2.66 -7.72 -4.04
N GLN A 110 2.65 -8.52 -5.10
CA GLN A 110 3.68 -8.56 -6.14
C GLN A 110 3.01 -8.63 -7.51
N VAL A 111 3.75 -8.34 -8.56
CA VAL A 111 3.26 -8.48 -9.92
C VAL A 111 4.21 -9.35 -10.74
N VAL A 112 3.60 -10.26 -11.49
CA VAL A 112 4.28 -11.06 -12.51
C VAL A 112 4.12 -10.31 -13.84
N VAL A 113 5.23 -9.87 -14.42
CA VAL A 113 5.28 -9.16 -15.69
C VAL A 113 5.79 -10.11 -16.76
N THR A 114 5.01 -10.29 -17.81
CA THR A 114 5.35 -11.16 -18.94
C THR A 114 5.40 -10.35 -20.23
N GLY A 115 6.46 -10.49 -21.00
CA GLY A 115 6.58 -9.94 -22.36
C GLY A 115 6.13 -10.93 -23.41
N SER A 116 5.53 -10.44 -24.49
CA SER A 116 5.23 -11.27 -25.66
C SER A 116 6.39 -11.25 -26.65
N GLY A 117 6.73 -12.43 -27.19
CA GLY A 117 7.76 -12.63 -28.23
C GLY A 117 8.26 -14.06 -28.20
N SER A 118 9.02 -14.46 -29.23
CA SER A 118 9.57 -15.82 -29.36
C SER A 118 10.47 -16.24 -28.18
N CYS A 119 10.83 -15.31 -27.29
CA CYS A 119 11.68 -15.49 -26.13
C CYS A 119 10.96 -15.13 -24.83
N GLY A 120 9.63 -15.21 -24.77
CA GLY A 120 8.78 -14.75 -23.67
C GLY A 120 9.43 -14.93 -22.30
N ASN A 121 9.89 -13.82 -21.70
CA ASN A 121 10.46 -13.79 -20.37
C ASN A 121 9.43 -13.28 -19.38
N THR A 122 9.41 -13.89 -18.22
CA THR A 122 8.57 -13.49 -17.09
C THR A 122 9.48 -13.03 -15.95
N VAL A 123 9.16 -11.90 -15.35
CA VAL A 123 9.86 -11.37 -14.18
C VAL A 123 8.83 -11.05 -13.10
N THR A 124 9.11 -11.46 -11.88
CA THR A 124 8.29 -11.13 -10.72
C THR A 124 8.92 -9.95 -9.98
N SER A 125 8.11 -8.98 -9.58
CA SER A 125 8.55 -7.86 -8.76
C SER A 125 8.91 -8.30 -7.34
N SER A 126 9.56 -7.42 -6.59
CA SER A 126 9.62 -7.52 -5.14
C SER A 126 8.20 -7.42 -4.56
N ALA A 127 8.01 -7.99 -3.38
CA ALA A 127 6.77 -7.84 -2.63
C ALA A 127 6.70 -6.47 -1.95
N ALA A 128 5.50 -5.89 -1.89
CA ALA A 128 5.20 -4.67 -1.14
C ALA A 128 4.10 -4.95 -0.12
N VAL A 129 4.24 -4.40 1.08
CA VAL A 129 3.33 -4.62 2.21
C VAL A 129 2.26 -3.55 2.26
N LEU A 130 1.02 -3.96 2.52
CA LEU A 130 -0.09 -3.09 2.86
C LEU A 130 -0.20 -2.98 4.38
N SER A 131 -0.07 -1.75 4.91
CA SER A 131 -0.33 -1.45 6.31
C SER A 131 -1.72 -0.82 6.44
N VAL A 132 -2.61 -1.43 7.19
CA VAL A 132 -3.98 -0.94 7.37
C VAL A 132 -4.19 -0.48 8.80
N THR A 133 -4.64 0.77 8.94
CA THR A 133 -4.94 1.39 10.23
C THR A 133 -6.43 1.71 10.34
N GLY A 134 -7.04 1.40 11.47
CA GLY A 134 -8.40 1.82 11.80
C GLY A 134 -8.46 3.25 12.36
N PRO A 135 -9.68 3.80 12.56
CA PRO A 135 -9.87 5.06 13.27
C PRO A 135 -9.40 4.95 14.73
N ALA A 136 -9.20 6.11 15.36
CA ALA A 136 -8.91 6.14 16.79
C ALA A 136 -10.07 5.56 17.61
N SER A 137 -9.75 4.90 18.72
CA SER A 137 -10.72 4.41 19.69
C SER A 137 -10.21 4.65 21.10
N ILE A 138 -11.10 4.61 22.10
CA ILE A 138 -10.76 4.75 23.53
C ILE A 138 -11.02 3.41 24.22
N SER A 139 -9.99 2.83 24.82
CA SER A 139 -10.07 1.55 25.55
C SER A 139 -10.26 1.75 27.06
N ALA A 140 -9.88 2.92 27.60
CA ALA A 140 -10.15 3.29 28.99
C ALA A 140 -10.65 4.75 29.02
N GLN A 141 -11.82 4.95 29.60
CA GLN A 141 -12.47 6.24 29.77
C GLN A 141 -11.90 6.99 30.97
N PRO A 142 -11.98 8.33 31.02
CA PRO A 142 -11.66 9.06 32.22
C PRO A 142 -12.66 8.71 33.34
N THR A 143 -12.24 8.88 34.58
CA THR A 143 -13.09 8.62 35.75
C THR A 143 -13.43 9.91 36.49
N ALA A 144 -14.68 10.02 36.93
CA ALA A 144 -15.10 11.15 37.76
C ALA A 144 -14.35 11.18 39.10
N ALA A 145 -14.09 12.38 39.59
CA ALA A 145 -13.35 12.56 40.83
C ALA A 145 -14.09 13.54 41.77
N THR A 146 -13.95 13.28 43.08
CA THR A 146 -14.30 14.24 44.14
C THR A 146 -13.01 14.77 44.73
N ILE A 147 -12.82 16.09 44.69
CA ILE A 147 -11.57 16.75 45.07
C ILE A 147 -11.86 17.83 46.11
N CYS A 148 -11.02 17.94 47.14
CA CYS A 148 -11.09 19.08 48.08
C CYS A 148 -10.61 20.37 47.37
N GLU A 149 -11.08 21.50 47.85
CA GLU A 149 -10.57 22.81 47.39
C GLU A 149 -9.07 22.91 47.57
N GLY A 150 -8.37 23.41 46.51
CA GLY A 150 -6.91 23.44 46.42
C GLY A 150 -6.30 22.13 46.01
N GLY A 151 -7.06 21.04 45.89
CA GLY A 151 -6.55 19.70 45.47
C GLY A 151 -6.30 19.60 43.97
N ASN A 152 -5.68 18.52 43.59
CA ASN A 152 -5.34 18.19 42.19
C ASN A 152 -5.97 16.86 41.77
N ASN A 153 -6.20 16.68 40.47
CA ASN A 153 -6.64 15.41 39.89
C ASN A 153 -6.09 15.24 38.48
N ASN A 154 -5.91 13.98 38.07
CA ASN A 154 -5.54 13.64 36.71
C ASN A 154 -6.70 12.88 36.04
N PHE A 155 -7.29 13.47 35.02
CA PHE A 155 -8.22 12.79 34.15
C PHE A 155 -7.43 12.18 32.99
N CYS A 156 -7.45 10.85 32.86
CA CYS A 156 -6.67 10.15 31.84
C CYS A 156 -7.55 9.25 30.97
N VAL A 157 -7.13 9.07 29.74
CA VAL A 157 -7.70 8.08 28.79
C VAL A 157 -6.62 7.18 28.24
N THR A 158 -7.01 5.99 27.80
CA THR A 158 -6.15 5.14 26.96
C THR A 158 -6.71 5.10 25.56
N GLY A 159 -6.04 5.78 24.63
CA GLY A 159 -6.36 5.78 23.19
C GLY A 159 -5.72 4.58 22.50
N GLN A 160 -6.37 4.11 21.42
CA GLN A 160 -5.88 3.08 20.51
C GLN A 160 -5.90 3.64 19.08
N GLY A 161 -4.89 3.32 18.29
CA GLY A 161 -4.75 3.78 16.91
C GLY A 161 -3.34 4.29 16.61
N ALA A 162 -3.10 4.69 15.36
CA ALA A 162 -1.83 5.28 14.95
C ALA A 162 -1.91 6.81 14.98
N GLY A 163 -0.80 7.47 15.35
CA GLY A 163 -0.67 8.93 15.28
C GLY A 163 -1.67 9.67 16.16
N LEU A 164 -1.90 9.19 17.39
CA LEU A 164 -2.87 9.77 18.29
C LEU A 164 -2.49 11.17 18.74
N SER A 165 -3.48 12.05 18.76
CA SER A 165 -3.46 13.37 19.40
C SER A 165 -4.71 13.56 20.26
N TYR A 166 -4.61 14.41 21.26
CA TYR A 166 -5.64 14.60 22.27
C TYR A 166 -5.98 16.08 22.37
N GLN A 167 -7.23 16.38 22.69
CA GLN A 167 -7.67 17.72 23.05
C GLN A 167 -8.71 17.63 24.14
N TRP A 168 -8.33 17.99 25.35
CA TRP A 168 -9.26 18.08 26.47
C TRP A 168 -10.17 19.28 26.36
N GLN A 169 -11.40 19.09 26.80
CA GLN A 169 -12.44 20.08 26.80
C GLN A 169 -13.12 20.14 28.17
N VAL A 170 -13.60 21.29 28.51
CA VAL A 170 -14.38 21.55 29.74
C VAL A 170 -15.76 22.16 29.42
N SER A 171 -16.76 21.73 30.15
CA SER A 171 -18.07 22.37 30.23
C SER A 171 -18.30 22.84 31.67
N THR A 172 -18.73 24.08 31.86
CA THR A 172 -19.07 24.66 33.19
C THR A 172 -20.52 24.38 33.59
N THR A 173 -21.28 23.70 32.76
CA THR A 173 -22.72 23.42 32.96
C THR A 173 -23.02 21.93 32.94
N GLY A 174 -22.01 21.09 33.26
CA GLY A 174 -22.11 19.64 33.26
C GLY A 174 -22.05 19.01 31.87
N CYS A 175 -22.30 17.71 31.81
CA CYS A 175 -22.12 16.90 30.59
C CYS A 175 -23.09 17.25 29.46
N SER A 176 -24.24 17.83 29.75
CA SER A 176 -25.21 18.29 28.74
C SER A 176 -24.90 19.69 28.19
N GLY A 177 -23.91 20.36 28.75
CA GLY A 177 -23.52 21.71 28.35
C GLY A 177 -22.62 21.79 27.12
N SER A 178 -22.31 23.03 26.73
CA SER A 178 -21.32 23.25 25.67
C SER A 178 -19.90 23.06 26.18
N PHE A 179 -19.10 22.36 25.41
CA PHE A 179 -17.69 22.09 25.72
C PHE A 179 -16.76 23.04 24.97
N THR A 180 -15.77 23.58 25.67
CA THR A 180 -14.71 24.44 25.12
C THR A 180 -13.36 23.78 25.31
N ASN A 181 -12.45 23.99 24.37
CA ASN A 181 -11.10 23.45 24.46
C ASN A 181 -10.32 24.06 25.62
N ILE A 182 -9.64 23.21 26.39
CA ILE A 182 -8.68 23.64 27.39
C ILE A 182 -7.35 23.87 26.66
N SER A 183 -6.86 25.12 26.69
CA SER A 183 -5.62 25.49 26.00
C SER A 183 -4.44 24.70 26.54
N GLY A 184 -3.66 24.10 25.63
CA GLY A 184 -2.47 23.31 25.97
C GLY A 184 -2.74 21.93 26.56
N ALA A 185 -4.00 21.50 26.75
CA ALA A 185 -4.33 20.18 27.26
C ALA A 185 -4.38 19.16 26.12
N THR A 186 -3.21 18.75 25.63
CA THR A 186 -3.04 17.90 24.44
C THR A 186 -2.40 16.53 24.71
N ASP A 187 -2.25 16.17 25.98
CA ASP A 187 -1.75 14.87 26.40
C ASP A 187 -2.90 13.89 26.66
N ASN A 188 -2.59 12.60 26.80
CA ASN A 188 -3.56 11.57 27.16
C ASN A 188 -4.15 11.77 28.57
N CYS A 189 -3.52 12.59 29.40
CA CYS A 189 -4.01 13.00 30.71
C CYS A 189 -4.14 14.52 30.78
N TYR A 190 -5.24 15.00 31.38
CA TYR A 190 -5.39 16.39 31.78
C TYR A 190 -5.15 16.52 33.29
N ASN A 191 -4.16 17.30 33.66
CA ASN A 191 -3.78 17.57 35.02
C ASN A 191 -4.53 18.81 35.54
N LEU A 192 -5.63 18.58 36.26
CA LEU A 192 -6.35 19.64 36.97
C LEU A 192 -5.56 19.97 38.25
N THR A 193 -5.15 21.22 38.40
CA THR A 193 -4.45 21.71 39.58
C THR A 193 -5.25 22.79 40.30
N ASN A 194 -5.15 22.84 41.63
CA ASN A 194 -5.74 23.87 42.46
C ASN A 194 -7.25 23.99 42.22
N ALA A 195 -8.01 22.92 42.42
CA ALA A 195 -9.44 22.89 42.23
C ALA A 195 -10.12 23.94 43.14
N THR A 196 -11.06 24.70 42.60
CA THR A 196 -11.82 25.72 43.32
C THR A 196 -13.29 25.32 43.44
N LEU A 197 -14.02 25.89 44.39
CA LEU A 197 -15.48 25.68 44.56
C LEU A 197 -16.25 26.08 43.28
N GLY A 198 -15.77 27.08 42.53
CA GLY A 198 -16.36 27.49 41.24
C GLY A 198 -16.26 26.43 40.14
N MET A 199 -15.41 25.42 40.30
CA MET A 199 -15.29 24.29 39.36
C MET A 199 -16.23 23.12 39.71
N ASN A 200 -17.03 23.26 40.77
CA ASN A 200 -18.01 22.25 41.12
C ASN A 200 -19.00 22.04 39.98
N ASN A 201 -19.26 20.79 39.62
CA ASN A 201 -20.08 20.38 38.47
C ASN A 201 -19.47 20.73 37.08
N ASN A 202 -18.22 21.18 36.98
CA ASN A 202 -17.54 21.20 35.70
C ASN A 202 -17.42 19.77 35.17
N ALA A 203 -17.61 19.61 33.87
CA ALA A 203 -17.48 18.33 33.18
C ALA A 203 -16.30 18.36 32.21
N TYR A 204 -15.58 17.28 32.15
CA TYR A 204 -14.37 17.14 31.33
C TYR A 204 -14.52 15.99 30.35
N ARG A 205 -14.03 16.15 29.14
CA ARG A 205 -13.93 15.11 28.12
C ARG A 205 -12.72 15.34 27.25
N VAL A 206 -12.31 14.34 26.48
CA VAL A 206 -11.21 14.46 25.52
C VAL A 206 -11.66 14.01 24.13
N ILE A 207 -11.25 14.75 23.11
CA ILE A 207 -11.30 14.32 21.72
C ILE A 207 -9.96 13.65 21.39
N VAL A 208 -10.01 12.40 20.94
CA VAL A 208 -8.86 11.64 20.50
C VAL A 208 -8.91 11.51 18.98
N THR A 209 -7.90 12.03 18.30
CA THR A 209 -7.79 12.00 16.84
C THR A 209 -6.61 11.11 16.47
N GLY A 210 -6.79 10.20 15.53
CA GLY A 210 -5.74 9.34 14.98
C GLY A 210 -5.39 9.74 13.55
N ALA A 211 -4.44 9.02 12.95
CA ALA A 211 -4.09 9.16 11.54
C ALA A 211 -5.27 8.89 10.59
N CYS A 212 -6.28 8.14 11.06
CA CYS A 212 -7.48 7.79 10.30
C CYS A 212 -8.73 8.39 10.96
N ALA A 213 -9.57 9.02 10.15
CA ALA A 213 -10.88 9.53 10.59
C ALA A 213 -11.87 8.37 10.84
N PRO A 214 -12.94 8.58 11.65
CA PRO A 214 -13.20 9.78 12.42
C PRO A 214 -12.40 9.83 13.73
N SER A 215 -12.37 11.02 14.37
CA SER A 215 -11.97 11.16 15.77
C SER A 215 -13.04 10.58 16.70
N VAL A 216 -12.64 10.19 17.91
CA VAL A 216 -13.54 9.70 18.96
C VAL A 216 -13.51 10.65 20.15
N THR A 217 -14.67 10.86 20.78
CA THR A 217 -14.80 11.66 22.00
C THR A 217 -15.04 10.73 23.19
N SER A 218 -14.35 10.97 24.30
CA SER A 218 -14.56 10.21 25.51
C SER A 218 -15.95 10.44 26.11
N GLU A 219 -16.34 9.58 27.03
CA GLU A 219 -17.37 9.90 27.99
C GLU A 219 -16.98 11.16 28.77
N CYS A 220 -17.97 11.83 29.27
CA CYS A 220 -17.80 13.02 30.07
C CYS A 220 -17.84 12.67 31.56
N VAL A 221 -16.97 13.24 32.33
CA VAL A 221 -16.83 13.05 33.77
C VAL A 221 -16.91 14.35 34.51
#